data_4d6636302534cea98c4457d582377c1d
#
_entry.id   4d6636302534cea98c4457d582377c1d
#
_cell.length_a   1.000
_cell.length_b   1.000
_cell.length_c   1.000
_cell.angle_alpha   90.00
_cell.angle_beta   90.00
_cell.angle_gamma   90.00
#
_symmetry.space_group_name_H-M   'P 1'
#
loop_
_entity.id
_entity.type
_entity.pdbx_description
1 polymer ?
#
loop_
_entity_poly.entity_id
_entity_poly.type
_entity_poly.pdbx_seq_one_letter_code
_entity_poly.pdbx_strand_id
1 'polypeptide(L)'
;MTGVVTLLVASTVAALLGHRPLLWLGERRVDPTALLTGWLLTSVGLVVATLASAALLAVPPHEHRSSGLFRLAGDCLAAISVGSVPGGRETLAGLGIATATGVLARLTWVTRARVRARRERAPHLDQLRLLAAQAPPDEPLWIRDDRPMAMSVGGRRGVIIMSDTLRRHLTADAVAATLEHERAHLRGRHHLLMAIAQTLATAFPVCPLLRRAPSAVEDLVELAADARAARRCGPAAVREALSRLTGQPAPALGLAMASRLVHVRLARLSAGPVSGRRLSRAAVCAAMATGALLLPVAAGLSALDVIGCVVA
;
A
#
# COMPACT_ATOMS: atom_id res chain seq x y z
N MET A 1 -23.78 -13.03 -16.63
CA MET A 1 -23.01 -12.02 -17.41
C MET A 1 -23.05 -10.61 -16.77
N THR A 2 -24.15 -10.16 -16.23
CA THR A 2 -24.30 -8.84 -15.58
C THR A 2 -23.33 -8.62 -14.41
N GLY A 3 -23.14 -9.59 -13.53
CA GLY A 3 -22.20 -9.47 -12.41
C GLY A 3 -20.75 -9.23 -12.85
N VAL A 4 -20.29 -9.93 -13.91
CA VAL A 4 -18.93 -9.75 -14.45
C VAL A 4 -18.75 -8.36 -15.08
N VAL A 5 -19.75 -7.89 -15.84
CA VAL A 5 -19.72 -6.55 -16.42
C VAL A 5 -19.69 -5.49 -15.32
N THR A 6 -20.53 -5.61 -14.30
CA THR A 6 -20.54 -4.72 -13.14
C THR A 6 -19.19 -4.68 -12.43
N LEU A 7 -18.56 -5.84 -12.21
CA LEU A 7 -17.23 -5.94 -11.60
C LEU A 7 -16.15 -5.29 -12.46
N LEU A 8 -16.18 -5.49 -13.78
CA LEU A 8 -15.23 -4.85 -14.69
C LEU A 8 -15.38 -3.33 -14.71
N VAL A 9 -16.62 -2.84 -14.79
CA VAL A 9 -16.90 -1.40 -14.74
C VAL A 9 -16.44 -0.81 -13.40
N ALA A 10 -16.82 -1.43 -12.29
CA ALA A 10 -16.42 -0.98 -10.96
C ALA A 10 -14.89 -1.03 -10.75
N SER A 11 -14.23 -2.07 -11.26
CA SER A 11 -12.76 -2.16 -11.23
C SER A 11 -12.11 -1.06 -12.07
N THR A 12 -12.67 -0.75 -13.23
CA THR A 12 -12.19 0.34 -14.11
C THR A 12 -12.36 1.70 -13.42
N VAL A 13 -13.53 1.96 -12.84
CA VAL A 13 -13.79 3.19 -12.06
C VAL A 13 -12.82 3.30 -10.88
N ALA A 14 -12.63 2.22 -10.13
CA ALA A 14 -11.67 2.18 -9.02
C ALA A 14 -10.22 2.43 -9.49
N ALA A 15 -9.81 1.86 -10.61
CA ALA A 15 -8.48 2.07 -11.20
C ALA A 15 -8.24 3.52 -11.60
N LEU A 16 -9.23 4.17 -12.19
CA LEU A 16 -9.13 5.53 -12.71
C LEU A 16 -9.33 6.59 -11.62
N LEU A 17 -10.29 6.41 -10.73
CA LEU A 17 -10.76 7.43 -9.79
C LEU A 17 -10.46 7.13 -8.33
N GLY A 18 -10.18 5.87 -7.95
CA GLY A 18 -10.00 5.44 -6.56
C GLY A 18 -8.90 6.17 -5.79
N HIS A 19 -7.91 6.76 -6.48
CA HIS A 19 -6.87 7.56 -5.84
C HIS A 19 -7.40 8.93 -5.33
N ARG A 20 -8.46 9.49 -5.93
CA ARG A 20 -8.98 10.83 -5.58
C ARG A 20 -9.51 10.92 -4.15
N PRO A 21 -10.41 10.03 -3.68
CA PRO A 21 -10.89 10.07 -2.31
C PRO A 21 -9.78 9.80 -1.29
N LEU A 22 -8.80 8.94 -1.63
CA LEU A 22 -7.67 8.64 -0.75
C LEU A 22 -6.76 9.86 -0.56
N LEU A 23 -6.46 10.61 -1.63
CA LEU A 23 -5.69 11.85 -1.56
C LEU A 23 -6.45 12.93 -0.78
N TRP A 24 -7.73 13.13 -1.06
CA TRP A 24 -8.58 14.09 -0.36
C TRP A 24 -8.66 13.80 1.16
N LEU A 25 -8.79 12.53 1.57
CA LEU A 25 -8.74 12.13 2.97
C LEU A 25 -7.36 12.40 3.59
N GLY A 26 -6.28 12.26 2.82
CA GLY A 26 -4.92 12.60 3.24
C GLY A 26 -4.78 14.07 3.63
N GLU A 27 -5.40 14.96 2.88
CA GLU A 27 -5.43 16.40 3.18
C GLU A 27 -6.24 16.73 4.45
N ARG A 28 -7.25 15.94 4.77
CA ARG A 28 -8.12 16.11 5.96
C ARG A 28 -7.53 15.58 7.27
N ARG A 29 -6.22 15.35 7.36
CA ARG A 29 -5.52 14.88 8.55
C ARG A 29 -6.09 13.60 9.16
N VAL A 30 -6.65 12.72 8.34
CA VAL A 30 -7.04 11.38 8.76
C VAL A 30 -5.83 10.61 9.30
N ASP A 31 -6.06 9.64 10.16
CA ASP A 31 -5.01 8.79 10.72
C ASP A 31 -4.16 8.16 9.58
N PRO A 32 -2.84 8.38 9.58
CA PRO A 32 -1.98 7.90 8.48
C PRO A 32 -1.98 6.37 8.36
N THR A 33 -2.16 5.64 9.47
CA THR A 33 -2.21 4.18 9.44
C THR A 33 -3.49 3.69 8.76
N ALA A 34 -4.62 4.36 8.99
CA ALA A 34 -5.88 4.05 8.32
C ALA A 34 -5.79 4.30 6.81
N LEU A 35 -5.21 5.43 6.41
CA LEU A 35 -5.00 5.76 4.99
C LEU A 35 -4.05 4.79 4.31
N LEU A 36 -2.97 4.41 4.99
CA LEU A 36 -2.00 3.41 4.51
C LEU A 36 -2.69 2.07 4.22
N THR A 37 -3.51 1.63 5.17
CA THR A 37 -4.32 0.41 5.02
C THR A 37 -5.29 0.54 3.84
N GLY A 38 -5.97 1.69 3.72
CA GLY A 38 -6.88 1.97 2.61
C GLY A 38 -6.20 1.92 1.25
N TRP A 39 -5.03 2.58 1.10
CA TRP A 39 -4.26 2.54 -0.14
C TRP A 39 -3.87 1.11 -0.54
N LEU A 40 -3.37 0.34 0.41
CA LEU A 40 -2.91 -1.04 0.14
C LEU A 40 -4.08 -1.98 -0.16
N LEU A 41 -5.15 -1.92 0.63
CA LEU A 41 -6.33 -2.75 0.40
C LEU A 41 -6.98 -2.43 -0.94
N THR A 42 -7.14 -1.15 -1.28
CA THR A 42 -7.72 -0.75 -2.56
C THR A 42 -6.84 -1.19 -3.73
N SER A 43 -5.51 -1.04 -3.60
CA SER A 43 -4.56 -1.44 -4.65
C SER A 43 -4.53 -2.95 -4.87
N VAL A 44 -4.45 -3.74 -3.80
CA VAL A 44 -4.46 -5.20 -3.86
C VAL A 44 -5.84 -5.69 -4.27
N GLY A 45 -6.90 -5.12 -3.69
CA GLY A 45 -8.30 -5.46 -4.00
C GLY A 45 -8.62 -5.26 -5.48
N LEU A 46 -8.11 -4.20 -6.10
CA LEU A 46 -8.26 -3.97 -7.54
C LEU A 46 -7.64 -5.10 -8.38
N VAL A 47 -6.43 -5.54 -8.04
CA VAL A 47 -5.75 -6.64 -8.75
C VAL A 47 -6.50 -7.95 -8.56
N VAL A 48 -6.94 -8.25 -7.34
CA VAL A 48 -7.74 -9.44 -7.03
C VAL A 48 -9.06 -9.42 -7.78
N ALA A 49 -9.78 -8.30 -7.77
CA ALA A 49 -11.04 -8.14 -8.51
C ALA A 49 -10.86 -8.31 -10.02
N THR A 50 -9.77 -7.78 -10.58
CA THR A 50 -9.46 -7.94 -12.01
C THR A 50 -9.19 -9.41 -12.36
N LEU A 51 -8.41 -10.12 -11.54
CA LEU A 51 -8.13 -11.55 -11.72
C LEU A 51 -9.40 -12.39 -11.57
N ALA A 52 -10.23 -12.10 -10.57
CA ALA A 52 -11.49 -12.80 -10.37
C ALA A 52 -12.48 -12.56 -11.53
N SER A 53 -12.58 -11.32 -12.01
CA SER A 53 -13.42 -11.01 -13.18
C SER A 53 -12.93 -11.74 -14.43
N ALA A 54 -11.62 -11.80 -14.64
CA ALA A 54 -11.02 -12.52 -15.74
C ALA A 54 -11.25 -14.04 -15.65
N ALA A 55 -11.16 -14.61 -14.45
CA ALA A 55 -11.47 -16.02 -14.19
C ALA A 55 -12.96 -16.34 -14.44
N LEU A 56 -13.88 -15.46 -13.99
CA LEU A 56 -15.32 -15.62 -14.22
C LEU A 56 -15.69 -15.54 -15.71
N LEU A 57 -14.97 -14.73 -16.50
CA LEU A 57 -15.14 -14.70 -17.96
C LEU A 57 -14.71 -16.02 -18.62
N ALA A 58 -13.70 -16.70 -18.05
CA ALA A 58 -13.16 -17.94 -18.57
C ALA A 58 -14.07 -19.16 -18.28
N VAL A 59 -14.96 -19.08 -17.27
CA VAL A 59 -15.88 -20.15 -16.91
C VAL A 59 -17.16 -20.06 -17.75
N PRO A 60 -17.58 -21.16 -18.43
CA PRO A 60 -18.84 -21.16 -19.16
C PRO A 60 -20.02 -20.90 -18.21
N PRO A 61 -20.93 -20.00 -18.55
CA PRO A 61 -22.14 -19.85 -17.74
C PRO A 61 -23.02 -21.08 -17.85
N HIS A 62 -23.16 -21.77 -16.76
CA HIS A 62 -24.22 -22.77 -16.63
C HIS A 62 -25.56 -22.07 -16.47
N GLU A 63 -26.60 -22.54 -17.13
CA GLU A 63 -27.95 -21.97 -17.05
C GLU A 63 -28.51 -22.20 -15.64
N HIS A 64 -28.24 -21.27 -14.72
CA HIS A 64 -28.84 -21.31 -13.40
C HIS A 64 -29.48 -19.96 -13.03
N ARG A 65 -30.68 -20.08 -12.46
CA ARG A 65 -31.52 -19.02 -11.94
C ARG A 65 -30.81 -18.26 -10.81
N SER A 66 -30.19 -17.16 -11.12
CA SER A 66 -29.75 -16.21 -10.10
C SER A 66 -30.93 -15.59 -9.38
N SER A 67 -30.99 -15.72 -8.08
CA SER A 67 -32.00 -15.12 -7.21
C SER A 67 -31.62 -13.70 -6.83
N GLY A 68 -32.53 -12.74 -6.95
CA GLY A 68 -32.51 -11.53 -6.16
C GLY A 68 -32.00 -10.26 -6.84
N LEU A 69 -31.25 -9.49 -6.12
CA LEU A 69 -30.88 -8.08 -6.36
C LEU A 69 -30.17 -7.80 -7.71
N PHE A 70 -29.47 -8.78 -8.25
CA PHE A 70 -28.76 -8.69 -9.53
C PHE A 70 -29.66 -8.84 -10.76
N ARG A 71 -30.91 -9.25 -10.57
CA ARG A 71 -31.88 -9.42 -11.68
C ARG A 71 -32.30 -8.08 -12.28
N LEU A 72 -32.59 -7.07 -11.44
CA LEU A 72 -33.05 -5.75 -11.89
C LEU A 72 -32.02 -4.98 -12.73
N ALA A 73 -30.73 -5.09 -12.36
CA ALA A 73 -29.66 -4.54 -13.19
C ALA A 73 -29.38 -5.40 -14.42
N GLY A 74 -29.70 -6.70 -14.35
CA GLY A 74 -29.51 -7.68 -15.41
C GLY A 74 -30.44 -7.50 -16.57
N ASP A 75 -31.69 -7.26 -16.30
CA ASP A 75 -32.73 -7.15 -17.34
C ASP A 75 -32.58 -5.85 -18.17
N CYS A 76 -32.10 -4.76 -17.56
CA CYS A 76 -31.80 -3.53 -18.31
C CYS A 76 -30.57 -3.68 -19.23
N LEU A 77 -29.53 -4.42 -18.83
CA LEU A 77 -28.36 -4.63 -19.68
C LEU A 77 -28.54 -5.83 -20.66
N ALA A 78 -29.41 -6.77 -20.37
CA ALA A 78 -29.77 -7.83 -21.31
C ALA A 78 -30.51 -7.28 -22.54
N ALA A 79 -31.22 -6.17 -22.40
CA ALA A 79 -31.80 -5.45 -23.52
C ALA A 79 -30.75 -4.84 -24.49
N ILE A 80 -29.53 -4.63 -24.00
CA ILE A 80 -28.36 -4.21 -24.79
C ILE A 80 -27.52 -5.44 -25.18
N SER A 81 -28.01 -6.67 -24.89
CA SER A 81 -27.27 -7.89 -25.25
C SER A 81 -27.10 -7.91 -26.76
N VAL A 82 -25.85 -7.73 -27.13
CA VAL A 82 -25.27 -8.08 -28.40
C VAL A 82 -25.95 -9.37 -28.86
N GLY A 83 -26.73 -9.28 -29.92
CA GLY A 83 -27.35 -10.43 -30.55
C GLY A 83 -26.31 -11.54 -30.65
N SER A 84 -26.76 -12.76 -30.51
CA SER A 84 -25.94 -13.96 -30.49
C SER A 84 -24.96 -14.01 -31.68
N VAL A 85 -23.81 -13.35 -31.51
CA VAL A 85 -22.72 -13.48 -32.48
C VAL A 85 -22.16 -14.90 -32.26
N PRO A 86 -22.22 -15.78 -33.26
CA PRO A 86 -21.58 -17.09 -33.18
C PRO A 86 -20.11 -16.91 -32.81
N GLY A 87 -19.63 -17.57 -31.73
CA GLY A 87 -18.25 -17.43 -31.24
C GLY A 87 -18.01 -16.34 -30.19
N GLY A 88 -18.97 -15.47 -29.85
CA GLY A 88 -18.80 -14.38 -28.87
C GLY A 88 -18.47 -14.89 -27.46
N ARG A 89 -18.92 -16.06 -27.09
CA ARG A 89 -18.60 -16.71 -25.81
C ARG A 89 -17.18 -17.19 -25.71
N GLU A 90 -16.69 -17.82 -26.79
CA GLU A 90 -15.30 -18.32 -26.86
C GLU A 90 -14.30 -17.17 -26.87
N THR A 91 -14.63 -16.08 -27.55
CA THR A 91 -13.79 -14.86 -27.55
C THR A 91 -13.71 -14.22 -26.18
N LEU A 92 -14.82 -14.15 -25.41
CA LEU A 92 -14.81 -13.60 -24.03
C LEU A 92 -14.03 -14.52 -23.08
N ALA A 93 -14.19 -15.83 -23.17
CA ALA A 93 -13.40 -16.78 -22.39
C ALA A 93 -11.91 -16.68 -22.71
N GLY A 94 -11.56 -16.62 -23.98
CA GLY A 94 -10.19 -16.40 -24.43
C GLY A 94 -9.59 -15.08 -23.90
N LEU A 95 -10.36 -13.99 -23.93
CA LEU A 95 -9.97 -12.70 -23.37
C LEU A 95 -9.76 -12.77 -21.85
N GLY A 96 -10.63 -13.45 -21.12
CA GLY A 96 -10.49 -13.69 -19.68
C GLY A 96 -9.19 -14.43 -19.36
N ILE A 97 -8.93 -15.55 -20.03
CA ILE A 97 -7.69 -16.33 -19.86
C ILE A 97 -6.47 -15.50 -20.20
N ALA A 98 -6.48 -14.80 -21.30
CA ALA A 98 -5.36 -13.92 -21.73
C ALA A 98 -5.09 -12.81 -20.70
N THR A 99 -6.15 -12.18 -20.18
CA THR A 99 -6.03 -11.12 -19.16
C THR A 99 -5.46 -11.68 -17.86
N ALA A 100 -6.00 -12.79 -17.36
CA ALA A 100 -5.51 -13.43 -16.12
C ALA A 100 -4.04 -13.84 -16.25
N THR A 101 -3.70 -14.50 -17.35
CA THR A 101 -2.34 -14.95 -17.64
C THR A 101 -1.38 -13.74 -17.78
N GLY A 102 -1.79 -12.70 -18.49
CA GLY A 102 -1.00 -11.48 -18.64
C GLY A 102 -0.73 -10.76 -17.33
N VAL A 103 -1.75 -10.60 -16.47
CA VAL A 103 -1.62 -10.01 -15.14
C VAL A 103 -0.68 -10.85 -14.26
N LEU A 104 -0.86 -12.15 -14.19
CA LEU A 104 -0.02 -13.05 -13.39
C LEU A 104 1.42 -13.09 -13.90
N ALA A 105 1.62 -13.21 -15.20
CA ALA A 105 2.95 -13.19 -15.82
C ALA A 105 3.68 -11.86 -15.52
N ARG A 106 2.98 -10.73 -15.67
CA ARG A 106 3.53 -9.40 -15.38
C ARG A 106 3.92 -9.24 -13.92
N LEU A 107 3.03 -9.62 -12.98
CA LEU A 107 3.32 -9.58 -11.55
C LEU A 107 4.50 -10.48 -11.18
N THR A 108 4.52 -11.70 -11.71
CA THR A 108 5.60 -12.66 -11.47
C THR A 108 6.93 -12.14 -11.99
N TRP A 109 6.96 -11.59 -13.21
CA TRP A 109 8.16 -11.01 -13.80
C TRP A 109 8.69 -9.82 -12.98
N VAL A 110 7.84 -8.85 -12.63
CA VAL A 110 8.24 -7.68 -11.84
C VAL A 110 8.71 -8.11 -10.44
N THR A 111 8.01 -9.04 -9.80
CA THR A 111 8.40 -9.54 -8.47
C THR A 111 9.75 -10.24 -8.52
N ARG A 112 9.97 -11.12 -9.51
CA ARG A 112 11.27 -11.80 -9.70
C ARG A 112 12.40 -10.81 -9.97
N ALA A 113 12.19 -9.82 -10.84
CA ALA A 113 13.17 -8.77 -11.13
C ALA A 113 13.55 -8.00 -9.86
N ARG A 114 12.57 -7.62 -9.04
CA ARG A 114 12.81 -6.92 -7.76
C ARG A 114 13.52 -7.79 -6.72
N VAL A 115 13.16 -9.08 -6.64
CA VAL A 115 13.83 -10.02 -5.73
C VAL A 115 15.29 -10.21 -6.16
N ARG A 116 15.56 -10.34 -7.45
CA ARG A 116 16.94 -10.42 -7.97
C ARG A 116 17.74 -9.16 -7.62
N ALA A 117 17.22 -7.97 -7.93
CA ALA A 117 17.88 -6.70 -7.60
C ALA A 117 18.13 -6.52 -6.09
N ARG A 118 17.23 -7.05 -5.23
CA ARG A 118 17.45 -7.07 -3.78
C ARG A 118 18.54 -8.04 -3.37
N ARG A 119 18.61 -9.23 -3.98
CA ARG A 119 19.64 -10.22 -3.71
C ARG A 119 21.02 -9.72 -4.11
N GLU A 120 21.14 -9.00 -5.21
CA GLU A 120 22.39 -8.37 -5.66
C GLU A 120 22.91 -7.32 -4.69
N ARG A 121 22.01 -6.61 -4.00
CA ARG A 121 22.35 -5.64 -2.94
C ARG A 121 22.50 -6.27 -1.55
N ALA A 122 22.10 -7.52 -1.37
CA ALA A 122 22.11 -8.21 -0.08
C ALA A 122 23.48 -8.32 0.59
N PRO A 123 24.61 -8.57 -0.12
CA PRO A 123 25.91 -8.74 0.53
C PRO A 123 26.32 -7.57 1.41
N HIS A 124 26.09 -6.33 0.96
CA HIS A 124 26.39 -5.14 1.76
C HIS A 124 25.48 -5.02 3.01
N LEU A 125 24.22 -5.42 2.89
CA LEU A 125 23.29 -5.44 4.02
C LEU A 125 23.56 -6.59 4.99
N ASP A 126 24.06 -7.71 4.50
CA ASP A 126 24.36 -8.87 5.34
C ASP A 126 25.58 -8.64 6.22
N GLN A 127 26.58 -7.90 5.77
CA GLN A 127 27.68 -7.43 6.61
C GLN A 127 27.17 -6.57 7.79
N LEU A 128 26.30 -5.60 7.49
CA LEU A 128 25.66 -4.77 8.53
C LEU A 128 24.79 -5.60 9.49
N ARG A 129 24.11 -6.61 8.99
CA ARG A 129 23.30 -7.54 9.81
C ARG A 129 24.17 -8.43 10.70
N LEU A 130 25.32 -8.88 10.22
CA LEU A 130 26.26 -9.67 11.02
C LEU A 130 26.84 -8.83 12.16
N LEU A 131 27.19 -7.57 11.91
CA LEU A 131 27.63 -6.64 12.95
C LEU A 131 26.52 -6.38 13.97
N ALA A 132 25.30 -6.18 13.51
CA ALA A 132 24.15 -5.94 14.38
C ALA A 132 23.68 -7.21 15.12
N ALA A 133 24.01 -8.41 14.65
CA ALA A 133 23.71 -9.64 15.36
C ALA A 133 24.56 -9.80 16.64
N GLN A 134 25.64 -9.04 16.76
CA GLN A 134 26.49 -8.98 17.96
C GLN A 134 26.00 -7.93 18.97
N ALA A 135 25.07 -7.04 18.57
CA ALA A 135 24.44 -6.08 19.46
C ALA A 135 23.28 -6.74 20.24
N PRO A 136 22.98 -6.25 21.45
CA PRO A 136 21.81 -6.71 22.20
C PRO A 136 20.52 -6.57 21.37
N PRO A 137 19.56 -7.48 21.49
CA PRO A 137 18.29 -7.36 20.83
C PRO A 137 17.61 -6.03 21.22
N ASP A 138 17.03 -5.33 20.24
CA ASP A 138 16.37 -4.04 20.38
C ASP A 138 17.29 -2.81 20.56
N GLU A 139 18.61 -2.96 20.61
CA GLU A 139 19.54 -1.83 20.58
C GLU A 139 19.93 -1.43 19.15
N PRO A 140 20.11 -0.12 18.87
CA PRO A 140 20.61 0.31 17.57
C PRO A 140 22.10 0.02 17.44
N LEU A 141 22.53 -0.36 16.23
CA LEU A 141 23.95 -0.43 15.90
C LEU A 141 24.50 0.99 15.73
N TRP A 142 25.40 1.38 16.63
CA TRP A 142 26.09 2.65 16.53
C TRP A 142 27.31 2.52 15.60
N ILE A 143 27.37 3.41 14.61
CA ILE A 143 28.50 3.49 13.68
C ILE A 143 29.19 4.87 13.77
N ARG A 144 30.47 4.91 13.49
CA ARG A 144 31.20 6.16 13.33
C ARG A 144 30.94 6.70 11.92
N ASP A 145 30.25 7.81 11.84
CA ASP A 145 30.02 8.55 10.59
C ASP A 145 30.01 10.04 10.94
N ASP A 146 30.56 10.85 10.06
CA ASP A 146 30.60 12.30 10.25
C ASP A 146 29.25 12.97 10.01
N ARG A 147 28.32 12.26 9.37
CA ARG A 147 26.96 12.72 9.11
C ARG A 147 25.99 12.19 10.14
N PRO A 148 25.11 13.03 10.69
CA PRO A 148 24.03 12.53 11.55
C PRO A 148 23.04 11.73 10.71
N MET A 149 22.99 10.42 10.92
CA MET A 149 22.10 9.51 10.20
C MET A 149 21.48 8.49 11.13
N ALA A 150 20.23 8.16 10.85
CA ALA A 150 19.53 7.02 11.39
C ALA A 150 18.80 6.31 10.24
N MET A 151 18.78 5.00 10.27
CA MET A 151 18.07 4.19 9.27
C MET A 151 17.69 2.83 9.83
N SER A 152 16.55 2.33 9.40
CA SER A 152 16.12 0.97 9.67
C SER A 152 16.26 0.09 8.43
N VAL A 153 16.86 -1.08 8.60
CA VAL A 153 17.02 -2.09 7.55
C VAL A 153 16.07 -3.24 7.84
N GLY A 154 15.05 -3.41 6.99
CA GLY A 154 14.07 -4.49 7.13
C GLY A 154 14.67 -5.87 6.85
N GLY A 155 14.03 -6.93 7.39
CA GLY A 155 14.43 -8.31 7.22
C GLY A 155 13.82 -9.20 8.30
N ARG A 156 14.24 -10.49 8.38
CA ARG A 156 13.79 -11.43 9.45
C ARG A 156 14.19 -10.91 10.83
N ARG A 157 15.38 -10.34 10.96
CA ARG A 157 15.83 -9.56 12.10
C ARG A 157 16.11 -8.16 11.59
N GLY A 158 15.14 -7.25 11.77
CA GLY A 158 15.31 -5.85 11.40
C GLY A 158 16.38 -5.20 12.27
N VAL A 159 17.18 -4.32 11.66
CA VAL A 159 18.30 -3.64 12.33
C VAL A 159 18.10 -2.16 12.21
N ILE A 160 18.40 -1.43 13.29
CA ILE A 160 18.46 0.04 13.30
C ILE A 160 19.94 0.43 13.37
N ILE A 161 20.36 1.31 12.48
CA ILE A 161 21.70 1.85 12.41
C ILE A 161 21.62 3.34 12.73
N MET A 162 22.45 3.79 13.66
CA MET A 162 22.53 5.20 14.06
C MET A 162 24.00 5.65 14.11
N SER A 163 24.28 6.87 13.66
CA SER A 163 25.61 7.41 13.75
C SER A 163 25.89 8.08 15.11
N ASP A 164 27.14 7.99 15.61
CA ASP A 164 27.57 8.66 16.85
C ASP A 164 27.38 10.19 16.77
N THR A 165 27.42 10.73 15.56
CA THR A 165 27.22 12.16 15.30
C THR A 165 25.81 12.62 15.69
N LEU A 166 24.81 11.73 15.69
CA LEU A 166 23.46 12.08 16.18
C LEU A 166 23.50 12.56 17.65
N ARG A 167 24.28 11.91 18.50
CA ARG A 167 24.40 12.30 19.92
C ARG A 167 25.04 13.65 20.13
N ARG A 168 25.83 14.14 19.16
CA ARG A 168 26.45 15.47 19.19
C ARG A 168 25.52 16.58 18.69
N HIS A 169 24.57 16.22 17.83
CA HIS A 169 23.69 17.20 17.18
C HIS A 169 22.27 17.26 17.76
N LEU A 170 21.86 16.22 18.47
CA LEU A 170 20.51 16.09 19.02
C LEU A 170 20.56 15.97 20.55
N THR A 171 19.50 16.46 21.20
CA THR A 171 19.26 16.16 22.62
C THR A 171 19.00 14.67 22.83
N ALA A 172 19.15 14.19 24.05
CA ALA A 172 18.87 12.79 24.38
C ALA A 172 17.43 12.39 24.01
N ASP A 173 16.47 13.29 24.24
CA ASP A 173 15.07 13.09 23.89
C ASP A 173 14.86 13.01 22.38
N ALA A 174 15.55 13.84 21.60
CA ALA A 174 15.48 13.81 20.14
C ALA A 174 16.15 12.54 19.56
N VAL A 175 17.24 12.05 20.16
CA VAL A 175 17.83 10.75 19.81
C VAL A 175 16.87 9.60 20.11
N ALA A 176 16.22 9.63 21.28
CA ALA A 176 15.21 8.62 21.63
C ALA A 176 14.01 8.67 20.68
N ALA A 177 13.57 9.87 20.28
CA ALA A 177 12.49 10.05 19.31
C ALA A 177 12.88 9.52 17.92
N THR A 178 14.12 9.74 17.48
CA THR A 178 14.65 9.19 16.22
C THR A 178 14.68 7.65 16.28
N LEU A 179 15.12 7.07 17.38
CA LEU A 179 15.13 5.62 17.57
C LEU A 179 13.71 5.02 17.53
N GLU A 180 12.73 5.66 18.18
CA GLU A 180 11.34 5.21 18.13
C GLU A 180 10.70 5.38 16.74
N HIS A 181 11.13 6.38 15.96
CA HIS A 181 10.75 6.55 14.57
C HIS A 181 11.23 5.36 13.72
N GLU A 182 12.52 5.00 13.83
CA GLU A 182 13.09 3.85 13.12
C GLU A 182 12.47 2.50 13.57
N ARG A 183 12.21 2.37 14.88
CA ARG A 183 11.46 1.22 15.42
C ARG A 183 10.06 1.12 14.83
N ALA A 184 9.40 2.25 14.57
CA ALA A 184 8.08 2.26 13.94
C ALA A 184 8.12 1.71 12.51
N HIS A 185 9.17 2.01 11.74
CA HIS A 185 9.36 1.44 10.40
C HIS A 185 9.52 -0.07 10.43
N LEU A 186 10.28 -0.62 11.38
CA LEU A 186 10.45 -2.07 11.53
C LEU A 186 9.16 -2.75 11.97
N ARG A 187 8.52 -2.25 13.03
CA ARG A 187 7.29 -2.83 13.60
C ARG A 187 6.12 -2.74 12.63
N GLY A 188 6.02 -1.63 11.89
CA GLY A 188 5.01 -1.41 10.84
C GLY A 188 5.30 -2.15 9.54
N ARG A 189 6.46 -2.82 9.42
CA ARG A 189 6.92 -3.47 8.17
C ARG A 189 6.85 -2.53 6.97
N HIS A 190 7.17 -1.24 7.17
CA HIS A 190 7.01 -0.19 6.16
C HIS A 190 7.78 -0.53 4.88
N HIS A 191 8.93 -1.19 4.98
CA HIS A 191 9.68 -1.69 3.81
C HIS A 191 8.89 -2.68 2.94
N LEU A 192 8.04 -3.52 3.56
CA LEU A 192 7.19 -4.46 2.82
C LEU A 192 6.05 -3.70 2.12
N LEU A 193 5.42 -2.76 2.83
CA LEU A 193 4.32 -1.94 2.29
C LEU A 193 4.79 -1.13 1.08
N MET A 194 5.96 -0.48 1.20
CA MET A 194 6.63 0.21 0.09
C MET A 194 6.94 -0.74 -1.08
N ALA A 195 7.44 -1.95 -0.78
CA ALA A 195 7.75 -2.93 -1.80
C ALA A 195 6.50 -3.39 -2.58
N ILE A 196 5.37 -3.58 -1.90
CA ILE A 196 4.09 -3.93 -2.52
C ILE A 196 3.63 -2.78 -3.43
N ALA A 197 3.54 -1.56 -2.89
CA ALA A 197 3.12 -0.39 -3.65
C ALA A 197 3.96 -0.18 -4.92
N GLN A 198 5.28 -0.25 -4.78
CA GLN A 198 6.21 -0.11 -5.90
C GLN A 198 6.09 -1.26 -6.92
N THR A 199 5.85 -2.49 -6.46
CA THR A 199 5.68 -3.65 -7.36
C THR A 199 4.43 -3.48 -8.19
N LEU A 200 3.32 -3.09 -7.57
CA LEU A 200 2.06 -2.85 -8.27
C LEU A 200 2.15 -1.69 -9.25
N ALA A 201 2.80 -0.58 -8.87
CA ALA A 201 3.01 0.56 -9.76
C ALA A 201 3.87 0.20 -10.99
N THR A 202 4.91 -0.61 -10.79
CA THR A 202 5.78 -1.08 -11.88
C THR A 202 5.06 -2.09 -12.78
N ALA A 203 4.23 -2.94 -12.19
CA ALA A 203 3.45 -3.91 -12.96
C ALA A 203 2.36 -3.23 -13.80
N PHE A 204 1.72 -2.18 -13.29
CA PHE A 204 0.56 -1.53 -13.91
C PHE A 204 0.72 0.00 -14.01
N PRO A 205 1.68 0.50 -14.79
CA PRO A 205 2.02 1.93 -14.85
C PRO A 205 0.91 2.81 -15.44
N VAL A 206 0.01 2.24 -16.23
CA VAL A 206 -1.14 2.95 -16.83
C VAL A 206 -2.30 3.15 -15.85
N CYS A 207 -2.32 2.42 -14.73
CA CYS A 207 -3.37 2.54 -13.72
C CYS A 207 -3.07 3.72 -12.77
N PRO A 208 -3.86 4.81 -12.77
CA PRO A 208 -3.57 6.01 -11.97
C PRO A 208 -3.54 5.73 -10.46
N LEU A 209 -4.40 4.84 -9.95
CA LEU A 209 -4.39 4.42 -8.55
C LEU A 209 -3.06 3.78 -8.19
N LEU A 210 -2.63 2.76 -8.94
CA LEU A 210 -1.41 2.00 -8.63
C LEU A 210 -0.14 2.83 -8.87
N ARG A 211 -0.13 3.67 -9.89
CA ARG A 211 1.00 4.56 -10.19
C ARG A 211 1.28 5.57 -9.07
N ARG A 212 0.25 6.07 -8.41
CA ARG A 212 0.36 7.04 -7.30
C ARG A 212 0.58 6.39 -5.94
N ALA A 213 0.33 5.10 -5.81
CA ALA A 213 0.46 4.39 -4.54
C ALA A 213 1.86 4.50 -3.89
N PRO A 214 3.00 4.41 -4.61
CA PRO A 214 4.31 4.50 -3.97
C PRO A 214 4.54 5.80 -3.23
N SER A 215 4.31 6.95 -3.87
CA SER A 215 4.51 8.25 -3.23
C SER A 215 3.55 8.48 -2.05
N ALA A 216 2.28 8.09 -2.21
CA ALA A 216 1.31 8.20 -1.13
C ALA A 216 1.66 7.29 0.06
N VAL A 217 2.10 6.06 -0.19
CA VAL A 217 2.53 5.13 0.86
C VAL A 217 3.80 5.64 1.54
N GLU A 218 4.76 6.20 0.81
CA GLU A 218 5.97 6.81 1.34
C GLU A 218 5.65 7.94 2.32
N ASP A 219 4.82 8.90 1.92
CA ASP A 219 4.38 9.99 2.79
C ASP A 219 3.66 9.46 4.05
N LEU A 220 2.79 8.46 3.88
CA LEU A 220 1.99 7.92 4.97
C LEU A 220 2.80 7.09 5.97
N VAL A 221 3.83 6.36 5.55
CA VAL A 221 4.69 5.60 6.46
C VAL A 221 5.53 6.53 7.31
N GLU A 222 6.00 7.66 6.75
CA GLU A 222 6.71 8.70 7.51
C GLU A 222 5.78 9.35 8.57
N LEU A 223 4.58 9.72 8.18
CA LEU A 223 3.59 10.29 9.09
C LEU A 223 3.17 9.30 10.19
N ALA A 224 3.09 8.01 9.87
CA ALA A 224 2.75 6.96 10.84
C ALA A 224 3.91 6.74 11.84
N ALA A 225 5.16 6.78 11.37
CA ALA A 225 6.35 6.67 12.19
C ALA A 225 6.47 7.87 13.14
N ASP A 226 6.29 9.10 12.64
CA ASP A 226 6.26 10.31 13.46
C ASP A 226 5.17 10.27 14.53
N ALA A 227 3.97 9.88 14.15
CA ALA A 227 2.86 9.78 15.10
C ALA A 227 3.14 8.75 16.22
N ARG A 228 3.87 7.67 15.92
CA ARG A 228 4.27 6.68 16.91
C ARG A 228 5.39 7.20 17.82
N ALA A 229 6.43 7.82 17.25
CA ALA A 229 7.51 8.44 18.01
C ALA A 229 6.99 9.54 18.93
N ALA A 230 6.09 10.41 18.42
CA ALA A 230 5.48 11.48 19.20
C ALA A 230 4.63 10.98 20.39
N ARG A 231 3.98 9.82 20.26
CA ARG A 231 3.26 9.20 21.37
C ARG A 231 4.17 8.68 22.49
N ARG A 232 5.43 8.35 22.18
CA ARG A 232 6.41 7.79 23.13
C ARG A 232 7.32 8.83 23.75
N CYS A 233 7.83 9.74 22.91
CA CYS A 233 8.85 10.70 23.28
C CYS A 233 8.34 12.16 23.31
N GLY A 234 7.08 12.38 22.97
CA GLY A 234 6.49 13.71 22.85
C GLY A 234 6.73 14.35 21.48
N PRO A 235 5.82 15.24 21.04
CA PRO A 235 5.90 15.88 19.73
C PRO A 235 7.07 16.87 19.61
N ALA A 236 7.54 17.44 20.72
CA ALA A 236 8.65 18.39 20.73
C ALA A 236 9.97 17.71 20.35
N ALA A 237 10.26 16.53 20.91
CA ALA A 237 11.46 15.75 20.60
C ALA A 237 11.50 15.31 19.13
N VAL A 238 10.36 14.88 18.57
CA VAL A 238 10.27 14.50 17.15
C VAL A 238 10.46 15.72 16.24
N ARG A 239 9.91 16.89 16.61
CA ARG A 239 10.12 18.13 15.85
C ARG A 239 11.58 18.58 15.86
N GLU A 240 12.24 18.50 17.00
CA GLU A 240 13.67 18.82 17.12
C GLU A 240 14.49 17.89 16.22
N ALA A 241 14.30 16.58 16.34
CA ALA A 241 14.97 15.60 15.52
C ALA A 241 14.78 15.88 14.03
N LEU A 242 13.52 16.06 13.60
CA LEU A 242 13.17 16.33 12.21
C LEU A 242 13.82 17.63 11.70
N SER A 243 13.75 18.74 12.46
CA SER A 243 14.29 20.04 12.03
C SER A 243 15.82 20.04 11.91
N ARG A 244 16.51 19.31 12.81
CA ARG A 244 17.97 19.24 12.78
C ARG A 244 18.51 18.26 11.74
N LEU A 245 17.79 17.16 11.48
CA LEU A 245 18.21 16.18 10.47
C LEU A 245 17.92 16.64 9.04
N THR A 246 16.87 17.45 8.82
CA THR A 246 16.52 17.94 7.48
C THR A 246 17.35 19.16 7.03
N GLY A 247 18.11 19.78 7.90
CA GLY A 247 19.04 20.87 7.56
C GLY A 247 20.31 20.42 6.81
N GLN A 248 20.48 19.13 6.55
CA GLN A 248 21.62 18.57 5.83
C GLN A 248 21.42 18.64 4.30
N PRO A 249 22.47 18.87 3.50
CA PRO A 249 22.36 18.95 2.06
C PRO A 249 21.92 17.60 1.47
N ALA A 250 20.68 17.55 0.98
CA ALA A 250 20.15 16.41 0.24
C ALA A 250 20.48 16.55 -1.26
N PRO A 251 20.57 15.44 -2.04
CA PRO A 251 20.78 15.49 -3.48
C PRO A 251 19.72 16.32 -4.19
N ALA A 252 20.13 17.17 -5.15
CA ALA A 252 19.31 18.22 -5.76
C ALA A 252 17.97 17.81 -6.36
N LEU A 253 17.80 16.53 -6.80
CA LEU A 253 16.54 16.02 -7.36
C LEU A 253 15.46 15.65 -6.33
N GLY A 254 15.82 15.51 -5.06
CA GLY A 254 14.88 15.16 -3.98
C GLY A 254 14.39 16.36 -3.17
N LEU A 255 15.01 17.54 -3.32
CA LEU A 255 14.84 18.70 -2.44
C LEU A 255 13.41 19.25 -2.37
N ALA A 256 12.69 19.32 -3.48
CA ALA A 256 11.35 19.94 -3.49
C ALA A 256 10.28 19.02 -2.86
N MET A 257 10.36 17.70 -3.09
CA MET A 257 9.42 16.73 -2.49
C MET A 257 9.75 16.47 -1.02
N ALA A 258 11.04 16.34 -0.68
CA ALA A 258 11.49 16.19 0.69
C ALA A 258 11.13 17.40 1.56
N SER A 259 11.29 18.63 1.05
CA SER A 259 10.92 19.85 1.78
C SER A 259 9.41 19.95 2.03
N ARG A 260 8.59 19.60 1.03
CA ARG A 260 7.13 19.61 1.19
C ARG A 260 6.67 18.62 2.26
N LEU A 261 7.20 17.40 2.26
CA LEU A 261 6.86 16.39 3.27
C LEU A 261 7.29 16.85 4.67
N VAL A 262 8.47 17.45 4.81
CA VAL A 262 8.94 17.99 6.09
C VAL A 262 7.98 19.03 6.65
N HIS A 263 7.51 19.98 5.83
CA HIS A 263 6.51 20.96 6.27
C HIS A 263 5.20 20.32 6.74
N VAL A 264 4.71 19.32 6.02
CA VAL A 264 3.50 18.57 6.42
C VAL A 264 3.70 17.82 7.73
N ARG A 265 4.88 17.17 7.91
CA ARG A 265 5.25 16.45 9.14
C ARG A 265 5.30 17.43 10.33
N LEU A 266 6.02 18.55 10.20
CA LEU A 266 6.12 19.59 11.23
C LEU A 266 4.75 20.18 11.58
N ALA A 267 3.92 20.50 10.59
CA ALA A 267 2.58 21.02 10.80
C ALA A 267 1.66 20.04 11.54
N ARG A 268 1.78 18.73 11.26
CA ARG A 268 1.02 17.69 11.98
C ARG A 268 1.49 17.54 13.42
N LEU A 269 2.79 17.58 13.67
CA LEU A 269 3.40 17.51 15.01
C LEU A 269 3.05 18.75 15.86
N SER A 270 2.93 19.93 15.24
CA SER A 270 2.57 21.17 15.93
C SER A 270 1.08 21.23 16.30
N ALA A 271 0.20 20.64 15.50
CA ALA A 271 -1.24 20.65 15.76
C ALA A 271 -1.68 19.68 16.87
N GLY A 272 -0.76 18.92 17.44
CA GLY A 272 -1.03 17.94 18.48
C GLY A 272 -1.74 16.68 17.96
N PRO A 273 -1.98 15.71 18.85
CA PRO A 273 -2.74 14.52 18.49
C PRO A 273 -4.14 14.92 18.06
N VAL A 274 -4.58 14.39 16.91
CA VAL A 274 -5.96 14.58 16.47
C VAL A 274 -6.86 14.01 17.55
N SER A 275 -7.42 14.90 18.39
CA SER A 275 -8.36 14.59 19.47
C SER A 275 -9.72 14.17 18.92
N GLY A 276 -9.72 13.39 17.86
CA GLY A 276 -10.90 12.84 17.21
C GLY A 276 -11.07 11.39 17.57
N ARG A 277 -11.97 11.16 18.50
CA ARG A 277 -12.71 9.93 18.80
C ARG A 277 -12.12 8.66 18.17
N ARG A 278 -11.71 7.72 19.00
CA ARG A 278 -11.36 6.35 18.56
C ARG A 278 -12.41 5.75 17.63
N LEU A 279 -13.68 6.14 17.79
CA LEU A 279 -14.81 5.84 16.90
C LEU A 279 -14.65 6.36 15.47
N SER A 280 -14.07 7.56 15.26
CA SER A 280 -13.89 8.11 13.92
C SER A 280 -12.76 7.36 13.17
N ARG A 281 -11.72 6.91 13.86
CA ARG A 281 -10.67 6.06 13.30
C ARG A 281 -11.22 4.71 12.85
N ALA A 282 -11.95 4.04 13.75
CA ALA A 282 -12.58 2.77 13.45
C ALA A 282 -13.58 2.89 12.29
N ALA A 283 -14.40 3.94 12.27
CA ALA A 283 -15.36 4.21 11.20
C ALA A 283 -14.67 4.47 9.86
N VAL A 284 -13.59 5.26 9.83
CA VAL A 284 -12.81 5.50 8.61
C VAL A 284 -12.11 4.22 8.15
N CYS A 285 -11.47 3.47 9.05
CA CYS A 285 -10.88 2.18 8.72
C CYS A 285 -11.92 1.20 8.20
N ALA A 286 -13.09 1.12 8.84
CA ALA A 286 -14.18 0.27 8.40
C ALA A 286 -14.71 0.69 7.02
N ALA A 287 -14.98 1.98 6.80
CA ALA A 287 -15.43 2.49 5.52
C ALA A 287 -14.42 2.25 4.39
N MET A 288 -13.13 2.45 4.67
CA MET A 288 -12.07 2.19 3.70
C MET A 288 -11.89 0.70 3.43
N ALA A 289 -11.93 -0.14 4.47
CA ALA A 289 -11.88 -1.59 4.33
C ALA A 289 -13.10 -2.12 3.58
N THR A 290 -14.30 -1.65 3.90
CA THR A 290 -15.52 -2.01 3.20
C THR A 290 -15.46 -1.59 1.74
N GLY A 291 -15.10 -0.34 1.44
CA GLY A 291 -14.94 0.15 0.07
C GLY A 291 -13.88 -0.61 -0.73
N ALA A 292 -12.76 -0.97 -0.10
CA ALA A 292 -11.68 -1.72 -0.75
C ALA A 292 -12.03 -3.21 -0.95
N LEU A 293 -12.81 -3.78 -0.04
CA LEU A 293 -13.20 -5.20 -0.08
C LEU A 293 -14.48 -5.45 -0.86
N LEU A 294 -15.30 -4.44 -1.12
CA LEU A 294 -16.54 -4.59 -1.90
C LEU A 294 -16.30 -5.29 -3.25
N LEU A 295 -15.28 -4.85 -3.99
CA LEU A 295 -14.95 -5.42 -5.29
C LEU A 295 -14.48 -6.89 -5.19
N PRO A 296 -13.47 -7.26 -4.37
CA PRO A 296 -13.02 -8.64 -4.27
C PRO A 296 -14.07 -9.56 -3.61
N VAL A 297 -14.85 -9.05 -2.66
CA VAL A 297 -15.94 -9.80 -2.04
C VAL A 297 -17.06 -10.09 -3.04
N ALA A 298 -17.49 -9.09 -3.80
CA ALA A 298 -18.48 -9.30 -4.86
C ALA A 298 -17.97 -10.28 -5.92
N ALA A 299 -16.68 -10.19 -6.29
CA ALA A 299 -16.06 -11.16 -7.18
C ALA A 299 -16.00 -12.57 -6.59
N GLY A 300 -15.68 -12.69 -5.31
CA GLY A 300 -15.66 -13.97 -4.59
C GLY A 300 -17.04 -14.62 -4.47
N LEU A 301 -18.06 -13.85 -4.13
CA LEU A 301 -19.45 -14.33 -4.08
C LEU A 301 -19.92 -14.81 -5.46
N SER A 302 -19.61 -14.05 -6.51
CA SER A 302 -19.93 -14.48 -7.88
C SER A 302 -19.18 -15.75 -8.28
N ALA A 303 -17.96 -15.96 -7.79
CA ALA A 303 -17.20 -17.19 -8.02
C ALA A 303 -17.78 -18.38 -7.24
N LEU A 304 -18.21 -18.18 -5.99
CA LEU A 304 -18.84 -19.22 -5.18
C LEU A 304 -20.18 -19.69 -5.78
N ASP A 305 -20.97 -18.78 -6.32
CA ASP A 305 -22.20 -19.11 -7.05
C ASP A 305 -21.89 -20.05 -8.25
N VAL A 306 -20.80 -19.76 -8.97
CA VAL A 306 -20.36 -20.59 -10.10
C VAL A 306 -19.84 -21.95 -9.62
N ILE A 307 -19.04 -22.01 -8.56
CA ILE A 307 -18.49 -23.26 -8.00
C ILE A 307 -19.62 -24.12 -7.42
N GLY A 308 -20.56 -23.52 -6.69
CA GLY A 308 -21.71 -24.21 -6.14
C GLY A 308 -22.56 -24.90 -7.21
N CYS A 309 -22.64 -24.30 -8.40
CA CYS A 309 -23.32 -24.91 -9.56
C CYS A 309 -22.53 -26.01 -10.26
N VAL A 310 -21.21 -26.10 -10.08
CA VAL A 310 -20.37 -27.15 -10.68
C VAL A 310 -20.35 -28.41 -9.82
N VAL A 311 -20.56 -28.26 -8.51
CA VAL A 311 -20.49 -29.37 -7.52
C VAL A 311 -21.87 -29.97 -7.22
N ALA A 312 -22.97 -29.28 -7.52
CA ALA A 312 -24.34 -29.74 -7.41
C ALA A 312 -24.82 -30.36 -8.74
#